data_d44f5ea279cfc01e704d648aee884507
#
_entry.id   d44f5ea279cfc01e704d648aee884507
#
_cell.length_a   1.000
_cell.length_b   1.000
_cell.length_c   1.000
_cell.angle_alpha   90.00
_cell.angle_beta   90.00
_cell.angle_gamma   90.00
#
_symmetry.space_group_name_H-M   'P 1'
#
loop_
_entity.id
_entity.type
_entity.pdbx_description
1 polymer ?
#
loop_
_entity_poly.entity_id
_entity_poly.type
_entity_poly.pdbx_seq_one_letter_code
_entity_poly.pdbx_strand_id
1 'polypeptide(L)'
;RLDDGRQLTTRFIVTGIGVLSTPTLPKFPGIDSFKGLSFHASDWPHDPLDLTGKRVAVIGTGATAIQLIPEVAKVAERLTVFQRRANWAAPLNNGPISESQMTEIRNRYDEIFATCARTPGGFEHEPDRRGFYEVSPEQRRELWDRLYDGSGFGIWLQNFMEIFVDEEANAEFSGYIAERIRQRVKDPVIAELLIPKDHGFGIQRVPMETGYFETYNRDNVELVDSAATPIARITPTGLETSTDAYEFDIIVYATGFDAFTGAFDQIDIQGAGGARLRDKWAEGPVTYLGA
;
A
#
# COMPACT_ATOMS: atom_id res chain seq x y z
N ARG A 1 18.32 14.20 24.63
CA ARG A 1 19.22 13.14 25.11
C ARG A 1 19.32 12.08 24.03
N LEU A 2 20.51 11.56 23.79
CA LEU A 2 20.75 10.49 22.81
C LEU A 2 20.84 9.12 23.51
N ASP A 3 20.79 8.02 22.75
CA ASP A 3 20.84 6.65 23.26
C ASP A 3 22.14 6.34 23.99
N ASP A 4 23.24 6.95 23.55
CA ASP A 4 24.56 6.87 24.20
C ASP A 4 24.68 7.74 25.47
N GLY A 5 23.58 8.37 25.89
CA GLY A 5 23.51 9.21 27.09
C GLY A 5 23.95 10.65 26.89
N ARG A 6 24.49 11.03 25.71
CA ARG A 6 24.88 12.42 25.44
C ARG A 6 23.65 13.34 25.49
N GLN A 7 23.88 14.57 25.90
CA GLN A 7 22.89 15.63 25.90
C GLN A 7 23.32 16.74 24.94
N LEU A 8 22.41 17.16 24.10
CA LEU A 8 22.60 18.28 23.19
C LEU A 8 21.61 19.39 23.55
N THR A 9 22.09 20.62 23.50
CA THR A 9 21.26 21.82 23.67
C THR A 9 21.20 22.55 22.34
N THR A 10 20.00 22.87 21.90
CA THR A 10 19.77 23.60 20.66
C THR A 10 18.64 24.61 20.83
N ARG A 11 18.60 25.64 20.00
CA ARG A 11 17.51 26.62 19.98
C ARG A 11 16.29 26.09 19.26
N PHE A 12 16.47 25.24 18.27
CA PHE A 12 15.42 24.64 17.45
C PHE A 12 15.73 23.17 17.22
N ILE A 13 14.67 22.33 17.23
CA ILE A 13 14.73 20.93 16.82
C ILE A 13 13.80 20.78 15.64
N VAL A 14 14.33 20.25 14.53
CA VAL A 14 13.52 19.85 13.35
C VAL A 14 13.53 18.33 13.31
N THR A 15 12.37 17.73 13.49
CA THR A 15 12.22 16.27 13.50
C THR A 15 11.87 15.75 12.10
N GLY A 16 12.69 14.87 11.55
CA GLY A 16 12.46 14.19 10.28
C GLY A 16 12.20 12.69 10.49
N ILE A 17 11.37 12.33 11.48
CA ILE A 17 11.20 10.95 11.95
C ILE A 17 10.24 10.11 11.09
N GLY A 18 9.57 10.74 10.11
CA GLY A 18 8.60 10.07 9.24
C GLY A 18 7.27 9.76 9.92
N VAL A 19 6.27 9.44 9.11
CA VAL A 19 4.89 9.18 9.59
C VAL A 19 4.53 7.69 9.55
N LEU A 20 5.40 6.83 8.99
CA LEU A 20 5.20 5.38 8.84
C LEU A 20 6.44 4.62 9.34
N SER A 21 6.89 4.92 10.55
CA SER A 21 8.09 4.33 11.15
C SER A 21 7.81 3.38 12.32
N THR A 22 6.58 3.37 12.83
CA THR A 22 6.17 2.47 13.92
C THR A 22 5.28 1.36 13.36
N PRO A 23 5.79 0.12 13.21
CA PRO A 23 5.00 -0.99 12.69
C PRO A 23 3.87 -1.38 13.63
N THR A 24 2.73 -1.75 13.07
CA THR A 24 1.59 -2.28 13.81
C THR A 24 1.56 -3.80 13.73
N LEU A 25 2.01 -4.48 14.78
CA LEU A 25 1.85 -5.92 14.90
C LEU A 25 0.46 -6.26 15.43
N PRO A 26 -0.22 -7.25 14.86
CA PRO A 26 -1.52 -7.70 15.35
C PRO A 26 -1.36 -8.40 16.71
N LYS A 27 -2.38 -8.28 17.57
CA LYS A 27 -2.41 -8.92 18.89
C LYS A 27 -3.04 -10.32 18.80
N PHE A 28 -2.50 -11.18 17.93
CA PHE A 28 -2.99 -12.56 17.85
C PHE A 28 -2.53 -13.36 19.05
N PRO A 29 -3.42 -14.16 19.67
CA PRO A 29 -3.02 -15.16 20.66
C PRO A 29 -1.90 -16.04 20.12
N GLY A 30 -0.85 -16.26 20.89
CA GLY A 30 0.26 -17.13 20.52
C GLY A 30 1.23 -16.57 19.48
N ILE A 31 1.23 -15.25 19.19
CA ILE A 31 2.10 -14.65 18.17
C ILE A 31 3.59 -14.98 18.39
N ASP A 32 4.04 -15.07 19.65
CA ASP A 32 5.41 -15.41 20.04
C ASP A 32 5.69 -16.93 20.06
N SER A 33 4.70 -17.77 19.80
CA SER A 33 4.85 -19.24 19.86
C SER A 33 5.37 -19.84 18.55
N PHE A 34 5.30 -19.11 17.44
CA PHE A 34 5.73 -19.60 16.14
C PHE A 34 7.24 -19.91 16.13
N LYS A 35 7.59 -21.11 15.67
CA LYS A 35 8.97 -21.60 15.65
C LYS A 35 9.69 -21.33 14.32
N GLY A 36 8.94 -20.99 13.27
CA GLY A 36 9.48 -20.54 12.01
C GLY A 36 9.94 -19.08 12.06
N LEU A 37 10.29 -18.52 10.92
CA LEU A 37 10.65 -17.12 10.80
C LEU A 37 9.40 -16.26 10.69
N SER A 38 9.24 -15.27 11.58
CA SER A 38 8.15 -14.29 11.46
C SER A 38 8.65 -12.88 11.70
N PHE A 39 8.18 -11.92 10.90
CA PHE A 39 8.58 -10.52 10.97
C PHE A 39 7.54 -9.60 10.35
N HIS A 40 7.55 -8.35 10.79
CA HIS A 40 6.81 -7.30 10.08
C HIS A 40 7.54 -6.92 8.78
N ALA A 41 6.81 -6.57 7.74
CA ALA A 41 7.39 -6.25 6.42
C ALA A 41 8.39 -5.09 6.43
N SER A 42 8.34 -4.18 7.45
CA SER A 42 9.38 -3.15 7.66
C SER A 42 10.70 -3.70 8.20
N ASP A 43 10.67 -4.86 8.82
CA ASP A 43 11.82 -5.52 9.43
C ASP A 43 12.28 -6.72 8.57
N TRP A 44 12.16 -6.56 7.25
CA TRP A 44 12.63 -7.59 6.32
C TRP A 44 14.10 -7.90 6.58
N PRO A 45 14.47 -9.20 6.71
CA PRO A 45 15.85 -9.58 6.97
C PRO A 45 16.84 -8.94 5.99
N HIS A 46 17.93 -8.37 6.52
CA HIS A 46 18.99 -7.76 5.69
C HIS A 46 19.83 -8.82 4.96
N ASP A 47 20.00 -10.00 5.58
CA ASP A 47 20.62 -11.13 4.90
C ASP A 47 19.66 -11.72 3.86
N PRO A 48 20.20 -12.27 2.77
CA PRO A 48 19.36 -12.90 1.73
C PRO A 48 18.45 -13.97 2.32
N LEU A 49 17.13 -13.76 2.21
CA LEU A 49 16.12 -14.71 2.66
C LEU A 49 15.75 -15.66 1.52
N ASP A 50 16.10 -16.94 1.66
CA ASP A 50 15.71 -17.98 0.71
C ASP A 50 14.27 -18.44 0.98
N LEU A 51 13.40 -18.13 0.05
CA LEU A 51 11.98 -18.52 0.04
C LEU A 51 11.72 -19.79 -0.77
N THR A 52 12.74 -20.37 -1.41
CA THR A 52 12.60 -21.53 -2.27
C THR A 52 12.11 -22.75 -1.47
N GLY A 53 11.05 -23.38 -1.94
CA GLY A 53 10.45 -24.53 -1.26
C GLY A 53 9.82 -24.23 0.09
N LYS A 54 9.52 -22.94 0.40
CA LYS A 54 8.90 -22.51 1.66
C LYS A 54 7.41 -22.28 1.48
N ARG A 55 6.65 -22.64 2.53
CA ARG A 55 5.25 -22.25 2.72
C ARG A 55 5.24 -20.91 3.44
N VAL A 56 4.74 -19.89 2.76
CA VAL A 56 4.78 -18.51 3.23
C VAL A 56 3.37 -18.00 3.48
N ALA A 57 3.14 -17.40 4.65
CA ALA A 57 1.95 -16.60 4.91
C ALA A 57 2.27 -15.11 4.76
N VAL A 58 1.39 -14.37 4.08
CA VAL A 58 1.37 -12.91 4.09
C VAL A 58 0.06 -12.45 4.71
N ILE A 59 0.14 -11.73 5.83
CA ILE A 59 -1.04 -11.22 6.53
C ILE A 59 -1.21 -9.74 6.22
N GLY A 60 -2.27 -9.42 5.46
CA GLY A 60 -2.59 -8.08 4.97
C GLY A 60 -2.41 -7.93 3.47
N THR A 61 -3.19 -6.99 2.88
CA THR A 61 -3.21 -6.65 1.45
C THR A 61 -3.14 -5.14 1.23
N GLY A 62 -2.38 -4.43 2.08
CA GLY A 62 -2.06 -3.02 1.91
C GLY A 62 -0.94 -2.79 0.89
N ALA A 63 -0.49 -1.53 0.76
CA ALA A 63 0.46 -1.12 -0.27
C ALA A 63 1.76 -1.96 -0.29
N THR A 64 2.30 -2.32 0.86
CA THR A 64 3.50 -3.16 0.96
C THR A 64 3.21 -4.58 0.45
N ALA A 65 2.09 -5.18 0.87
CA ALA A 65 1.72 -6.53 0.47
C ALA A 65 1.46 -6.63 -1.04
N ILE A 66 0.77 -5.64 -1.63
CA ILE A 66 0.48 -5.60 -3.08
C ILE A 66 1.76 -5.68 -3.91
N GLN A 67 2.86 -5.10 -3.44
CA GLN A 67 4.16 -5.16 -4.12
C GLN A 67 4.97 -6.42 -3.76
N LEU A 68 4.82 -6.91 -2.52
CA LEU A 68 5.54 -8.07 -2.01
C LEU A 68 5.01 -9.40 -2.56
N ILE A 69 3.69 -9.57 -2.58
CA ILE A 69 3.01 -10.81 -2.95
C ILE A 69 3.45 -11.35 -4.32
N PRO A 70 3.54 -10.55 -5.40
CA PRO A 70 4.02 -11.05 -6.69
C PRO A 70 5.43 -11.62 -6.65
N GLU A 71 6.32 -11.00 -5.88
CA GLU A 71 7.72 -11.44 -5.79
C GLU A 71 7.87 -12.72 -4.98
N VAL A 72 7.17 -12.83 -3.86
CA VAL A 72 7.15 -14.05 -3.04
C VAL A 72 6.56 -15.22 -3.81
N ALA A 73 5.47 -15.00 -4.56
CA ALA A 73 4.80 -16.03 -5.34
C ALA A 73 5.68 -16.66 -6.43
N LYS A 74 6.71 -15.95 -6.92
CA LYS A 74 7.63 -16.48 -7.95
C LYS A 74 8.52 -17.59 -7.41
N VAL A 75 8.84 -17.58 -6.11
CA VAL A 75 9.88 -18.42 -5.52
C VAL A 75 9.38 -19.34 -4.41
N ALA A 76 8.32 -18.99 -3.71
CA ALA A 76 7.73 -19.82 -2.66
C ALA A 76 7.09 -21.08 -3.23
N GLU A 77 7.18 -22.19 -2.50
CA GLU A 77 6.42 -23.42 -2.81
C GLU A 77 4.92 -23.17 -2.74
N ARG A 78 4.48 -22.52 -1.66
CA ARG A 78 3.09 -22.09 -1.45
C ARG A 78 3.04 -20.75 -0.77
N LEU A 79 2.18 -19.87 -1.27
CA LEU A 79 1.87 -18.58 -0.68
C LEU A 79 0.40 -18.54 -0.29
N THR A 80 0.12 -18.30 1.00
CA THR A 80 -1.24 -18.05 1.48
C THR A 80 -1.35 -16.58 1.93
N VAL A 81 -2.27 -15.86 1.33
CA VAL A 81 -2.51 -14.43 1.61
C VAL A 81 -3.77 -14.29 2.45
N PHE A 82 -3.65 -13.71 3.64
CA PHE A 82 -4.77 -13.44 4.54
C PHE A 82 -5.25 -12.01 4.35
N GLN A 83 -6.39 -11.84 3.71
CA GLN A 83 -6.98 -10.54 3.40
C GLN A 83 -8.15 -10.24 4.34
N ARG A 84 -8.06 -9.17 5.12
CA ARG A 84 -9.19 -8.64 5.89
C ARG A 84 -10.05 -7.67 5.08
N ARG A 85 -9.41 -6.85 4.26
CA ARG A 85 -10.04 -5.85 3.38
C ARG A 85 -9.23 -5.75 2.10
N ALA A 86 -9.90 -5.73 0.97
CA ALA A 86 -9.26 -5.40 -0.29
C ALA A 86 -8.83 -3.92 -0.32
N ASN A 87 -7.85 -3.60 -1.16
CA ASN A 87 -7.48 -2.24 -1.48
C ASN A 87 -7.46 -2.06 -3.00
N TRP A 88 -7.87 -0.87 -3.46
CA TRP A 88 -7.70 -0.52 -4.86
C TRP A 88 -6.22 -0.47 -5.21
N ALA A 89 -5.87 -1.01 -6.37
CA ALA A 89 -4.54 -0.92 -6.94
C ALA A 89 -4.64 -0.64 -8.44
N ALA A 90 -3.63 0.00 -8.99
CA ALA A 90 -3.58 0.32 -10.41
C ALA A 90 -2.25 -0.11 -11.01
N PRO A 91 -2.19 -0.50 -12.30
CA PRO A 91 -0.97 -0.95 -12.91
C PRO A 91 0.06 0.17 -12.98
N LEU A 92 1.31 -0.15 -12.62
CA LEU A 92 2.46 0.75 -12.79
C LEU A 92 2.96 0.72 -14.23
N ASN A 93 2.79 -0.40 -14.92
CA ASN A 93 3.32 -0.66 -16.26
C ASN A 93 4.80 -0.28 -16.37
N ASN A 94 5.58 -0.64 -15.33
CA ASN A 94 7.00 -0.34 -15.25
C ASN A 94 7.80 -1.22 -16.24
N GLY A 95 8.79 -0.60 -16.88
CA GLY A 95 9.65 -1.30 -17.81
C GLY A 95 11.01 -0.62 -17.93
N PRO A 96 11.96 -1.25 -18.64
CA PRO A 96 13.26 -0.65 -18.96
C PRO A 96 13.06 0.63 -19.77
N ILE A 97 13.84 1.65 -19.45
CA ILE A 97 13.92 2.89 -20.24
C ILE A 97 15.01 2.69 -21.29
N SER A 98 14.64 2.76 -22.57
CA SER A 98 15.60 2.67 -23.67
C SER A 98 16.50 3.91 -23.75
N GLU A 99 17.64 3.80 -24.42
CA GLU A 99 18.54 4.96 -24.63
C GLU A 99 17.87 6.10 -25.39
N SER A 100 17.00 5.78 -26.36
CA SER A 100 16.23 6.78 -27.10
C SER A 100 15.23 7.51 -26.21
N GLN A 101 14.49 6.78 -25.38
CA GLN A 101 13.57 7.37 -24.40
C GLN A 101 14.31 8.24 -23.37
N MET A 102 15.46 7.77 -22.87
CA MET A 102 16.28 8.56 -21.96
C MET A 102 16.81 9.84 -22.61
N THR A 103 17.16 9.79 -23.89
CA THR A 103 17.61 10.97 -24.64
C THR A 103 16.46 11.96 -24.80
N GLU A 104 15.26 11.50 -25.14
CA GLU A 104 14.07 12.34 -25.23
C GLU A 104 13.74 13.00 -23.88
N ILE A 105 13.73 12.24 -22.78
CA ILE A 105 13.51 12.76 -21.42
C ILE A 105 14.53 13.85 -21.10
N ARG A 106 15.83 13.61 -21.37
CA ARG A 106 16.88 14.63 -21.11
C ARG A 106 16.69 15.90 -21.91
N ASN A 107 16.28 15.81 -23.17
CA ASN A 107 16.03 16.96 -24.01
C ASN A 107 14.82 17.80 -23.56
N ARG A 108 13.93 17.21 -22.73
CA ARG A 108 12.72 17.83 -22.20
C ARG A 108 12.81 18.17 -20.70
N TYR A 109 13.98 18.08 -20.07
CA TYR A 109 14.10 18.34 -18.62
C TYR A 109 13.53 19.69 -18.19
N ASP A 110 13.81 20.76 -18.92
CA ASP A 110 13.30 22.10 -18.59
C ASP A 110 11.76 22.15 -18.62
N GLU A 111 11.14 21.52 -19.61
CA GLU A 111 9.69 21.38 -19.74
C GLU A 111 9.10 20.53 -18.61
N ILE A 112 9.72 19.37 -18.35
CA ILE A 112 9.30 18.45 -17.29
C ILE A 112 9.34 19.15 -15.94
N PHE A 113 10.45 19.79 -15.57
CA PHE A 113 10.58 20.50 -14.30
C PHE A 113 9.63 21.68 -14.18
N ALA A 114 9.41 22.43 -15.27
CA ALA A 114 8.42 23.50 -15.28
C ALA A 114 7.00 22.97 -15.07
N THR A 115 6.68 21.81 -15.63
CA THR A 115 5.39 21.13 -15.40
C THR A 115 5.26 20.65 -13.96
N CYS A 116 6.27 19.96 -13.44
CA CYS A 116 6.28 19.50 -12.04
C CYS A 116 6.12 20.65 -11.04
N ALA A 117 6.71 21.81 -11.32
CA ALA A 117 6.61 22.98 -10.44
C ALA A 117 5.20 23.58 -10.34
N ARG A 118 4.32 23.36 -11.33
CA ARG A 118 2.94 23.89 -11.35
C ARG A 118 1.86 22.85 -11.05
N THR A 119 2.20 21.56 -11.06
CA THR A 119 1.22 20.50 -10.77
C THR A 119 1.09 20.28 -9.27
N PRO A 120 -0.11 19.98 -8.76
CA PRO A 120 -0.35 19.78 -7.32
C PRO A 120 0.48 18.65 -6.71
N GLY A 121 0.75 17.60 -7.48
CA GLY A 121 1.52 16.43 -7.03
C GLY A 121 3.02 16.54 -7.23
N GLY A 122 3.52 17.59 -7.90
CA GLY A 122 4.94 17.71 -8.27
C GLY A 122 5.39 16.72 -9.36
N PHE A 123 4.44 16.14 -10.11
CA PHE A 123 4.70 15.22 -11.22
C PHE A 123 4.41 15.86 -12.58
N GLU A 124 4.90 15.24 -13.66
CA GLU A 124 4.60 15.67 -15.04
C GLU A 124 3.11 15.44 -15.42
N HIS A 125 2.35 14.78 -14.58
CA HIS A 125 0.94 14.45 -14.81
C HIS A 125 0.03 15.65 -14.50
N GLU A 126 -0.72 16.12 -15.49
CA GLU A 126 -1.77 17.12 -15.33
C GLU A 126 -3.15 16.44 -15.42
N PRO A 127 -4.11 16.77 -14.53
CA PRO A 127 -5.48 16.29 -14.62
C PRO A 127 -6.12 16.65 -15.97
N ASP A 128 -7.07 15.84 -16.43
CA ASP A 128 -7.88 16.20 -17.60
C ASP A 128 -8.67 17.48 -17.26
N ARG A 129 -8.59 18.47 -18.13
CA ARG A 129 -9.22 19.79 -17.90
C ARG A 129 -10.69 19.82 -18.27
N ARG A 130 -11.17 18.79 -18.97
CA ARG A 130 -12.59 18.62 -19.27
C ARG A 130 -13.31 18.17 -18.01
N GLY A 131 -14.53 18.65 -17.78
CA GLY A 131 -15.37 18.13 -16.71
C GLY A 131 -15.85 16.72 -17.02
N PHE A 132 -15.97 15.88 -16.00
CA PHE A 132 -16.46 14.51 -16.11
C PHE A 132 -17.80 14.43 -16.85
N TYR A 133 -18.72 15.36 -16.54
CA TYR A 133 -20.06 15.41 -17.16
C TYR A 133 -20.09 16.13 -18.51
N GLU A 134 -19.00 16.76 -18.94
CA GLU A 134 -18.88 17.42 -20.24
C GLU A 134 -18.50 16.46 -21.37
N VAL A 135 -18.08 15.24 -21.03
CA VAL A 135 -17.68 14.20 -21.98
C VAL A 135 -18.63 13.01 -21.94
N SER A 136 -18.77 12.30 -23.06
CA SER A 136 -19.62 11.11 -23.12
C SER A 136 -19.00 9.93 -22.34
N PRO A 137 -19.82 8.92 -21.95
CA PRO A 137 -19.31 7.68 -21.34
C PRO A 137 -18.22 7.01 -22.17
N GLU A 138 -18.33 7.02 -23.49
CA GLU A 138 -17.35 6.43 -24.42
C GLU A 138 -16.03 7.19 -24.34
N GLN A 139 -16.07 8.52 -24.29
CA GLN A 139 -14.86 9.36 -24.17
C GLN A 139 -14.19 9.19 -22.81
N ARG A 140 -14.96 9.01 -21.73
CA ARG A 140 -14.42 8.65 -20.42
C ARG A 140 -13.69 7.32 -20.48
N ARG A 141 -14.31 6.31 -21.08
CA ARG A 141 -13.71 4.99 -21.24
C ARG A 141 -12.43 5.01 -22.07
N GLU A 142 -12.42 5.71 -23.19
CA GLU A 142 -11.20 5.90 -24.02
C GLU A 142 -10.07 6.56 -23.24
N LEU A 143 -10.36 7.57 -22.40
CA LEU A 143 -9.39 8.16 -21.52
C LEU A 143 -8.85 7.13 -20.53
N TRP A 144 -9.73 6.42 -19.84
CA TRP A 144 -9.35 5.44 -18.81
C TRP A 144 -8.58 4.26 -19.39
N ASP A 145 -8.94 3.74 -20.55
CA ASP A 145 -8.17 2.69 -21.23
C ASP A 145 -6.75 3.17 -21.55
N ARG A 146 -6.60 4.37 -22.10
CA ARG A 146 -5.29 4.97 -22.36
C ARG A 146 -4.46 5.16 -21.09
N LEU A 147 -5.08 5.63 -20.01
CA LEU A 147 -4.41 5.85 -18.73
C LEU A 147 -4.06 4.54 -18.04
N TYR A 148 -4.91 3.54 -18.14
CA TYR A 148 -4.69 2.22 -17.56
C TYR A 148 -3.53 1.47 -18.22
N ASP A 149 -3.39 1.63 -19.55
CA ASP A 149 -2.31 1.03 -20.33
C ASP A 149 -1.03 1.88 -20.29
N GLY A 150 -1.11 3.11 -19.83
CA GLY A 150 0.01 4.02 -19.64
C GLY A 150 0.89 3.65 -18.44
N SER A 151 2.16 4.09 -18.46
CA SER A 151 3.09 3.88 -17.34
C SER A 151 2.97 4.98 -16.28
N GLY A 152 3.31 4.63 -15.02
CA GLY A 152 3.37 5.57 -13.91
C GLY A 152 2.02 5.93 -13.33
N PHE A 153 1.89 7.14 -12.80
CA PHE A 153 0.72 7.59 -12.01
C PHE A 153 -0.41 8.18 -12.86
N GLY A 154 -0.36 8.08 -14.19
CA GLY A 154 -1.34 8.70 -15.09
C GLY A 154 -2.78 8.34 -14.75
N ILE A 155 -3.08 7.06 -14.52
CA ILE A 155 -4.41 6.58 -14.17
C ILE A 155 -5.01 7.26 -12.93
N TRP A 156 -4.18 7.72 -12.03
CA TRP A 156 -4.57 8.42 -10.82
C TRP A 156 -4.51 9.94 -10.98
N LEU A 157 -3.48 10.49 -11.62
CA LEU A 157 -3.20 11.93 -11.62
C LEU A 157 -3.62 12.66 -12.90
N GLN A 158 -3.87 11.96 -14.02
CA GLN A 158 -4.31 12.55 -15.28
C GLN A 158 -5.81 12.31 -15.56
N ASN A 159 -6.54 11.90 -14.53
CA ASN A 159 -7.96 11.62 -14.59
C ASN A 159 -8.80 12.89 -14.35
N PHE A 160 -10.12 12.77 -14.45
CA PHE A 160 -11.05 13.82 -14.07
C PHE A 160 -10.96 14.09 -12.56
N MET A 161 -10.98 15.36 -12.18
CA MET A 161 -10.93 15.74 -10.76
C MET A 161 -12.17 15.28 -9.98
N GLU A 162 -13.31 15.18 -10.65
CA GLU A 162 -14.58 14.76 -10.06
C GLU A 162 -14.51 13.37 -9.45
N ILE A 163 -13.66 12.46 -9.96
CA ILE A 163 -13.50 11.13 -9.35
C ILE A 163 -13.03 11.16 -7.87
N PHE A 164 -12.49 12.29 -7.40
CA PHE A 164 -12.05 12.44 -6.01
C PHE A 164 -13.03 13.19 -5.12
N VAL A 165 -14.02 13.87 -5.70
CA VAL A 165 -14.92 14.77 -4.97
C VAL A 165 -16.41 14.56 -5.25
N ASP A 166 -16.74 13.71 -6.21
CA ASP A 166 -18.12 13.39 -6.63
C ASP A 166 -18.36 11.88 -6.56
N GLU A 167 -19.42 11.46 -5.86
CA GLU A 167 -19.69 10.05 -5.59
C GLU A 167 -20.09 9.28 -6.87
N GLU A 168 -20.83 9.89 -7.79
CA GLU A 168 -21.27 9.23 -9.02
C GLU A 168 -20.08 9.02 -9.97
N ALA A 169 -19.26 10.05 -10.16
CA ALA A 169 -18.04 9.96 -10.95
C ALA A 169 -17.05 8.94 -10.37
N ASN A 170 -16.90 8.92 -9.04
CA ASN A 170 -16.08 7.92 -8.36
C ASN A 170 -16.61 6.51 -8.53
N ALA A 171 -17.95 6.32 -8.40
CA ALA A 171 -18.55 5.00 -8.55
C ALA A 171 -18.39 4.46 -9.98
N GLU A 172 -18.55 5.30 -11.01
CA GLU A 172 -18.36 4.90 -12.42
C GLU A 172 -16.89 4.47 -12.66
N PHE A 173 -15.93 5.27 -12.18
CA PHE A 173 -14.52 4.94 -12.33
C PHE A 173 -14.11 3.70 -11.51
N SER A 174 -14.60 3.56 -10.29
CA SER A 174 -14.41 2.36 -9.47
C SER A 174 -14.97 1.10 -10.17
N GLY A 175 -16.11 1.23 -10.82
CA GLY A 175 -16.71 0.18 -11.65
C GLY A 175 -15.81 -0.22 -12.81
N TYR A 176 -15.18 0.74 -13.48
CA TYR A 176 -14.20 0.49 -14.53
C TYR A 176 -12.99 -0.29 -14.01
N ILE A 177 -12.39 0.13 -12.90
CA ILE A 177 -11.25 -0.60 -12.30
C ILE A 177 -11.66 -2.01 -11.86
N ALA A 178 -12.84 -2.16 -11.27
CA ALA A 178 -13.38 -3.47 -10.90
C ALA A 178 -13.53 -4.41 -12.10
N GLU A 179 -13.99 -3.88 -13.24
CA GLU A 179 -14.06 -4.63 -14.51
C GLU A 179 -12.67 -5.10 -14.95
N ARG A 180 -11.66 -4.23 -14.89
CA ARG A 180 -10.27 -4.59 -15.21
C ARG A 180 -9.71 -5.68 -14.28
N ILE A 181 -10.04 -5.66 -12.98
CA ILE A 181 -9.67 -6.72 -12.04
C ILE A 181 -10.30 -8.06 -12.47
N ARG A 182 -11.62 -8.08 -12.79
CA ARG A 182 -12.32 -9.28 -13.26
C ARG A 182 -11.75 -9.86 -14.54
N GLN A 183 -11.22 -9.03 -15.43
CA GLN A 183 -10.57 -9.49 -16.67
C GLN A 183 -9.21 -10.14 -16.41
N ARG A 184 -8.50 -9.75 -15.32
CA ARG A 184 -7.15 -10.23 -14.98
C ARG A 184 -7.15 -11.44 -14.06
N VAL A 185 -8.18 -11.63 -13.25
CA VAL A 185 -8.31 -12.75 -12.31
C VAL A 185 -9.27 -13.78 -12.86
N LYS A 186 -8.79 -15.01 -13.04
CA LYS A 186 -9.55 -16.10 -13.72
C LYS A 186 -10.71 -16.63 -12.88
N ASP A 187 -10.49 -16.76 -11.55
CA ASP A 187 -11.52 -17.20 -10.62
C ASP A 187 -12.42 -16.02 -10.25
N PRO A 188 -13.72 -16.05 -10.59
CA PRO A 188 -14.64 -14.96 -10.32
C PRO A 188 -14.84 -14.71 -8.81
N VAL A 189 -14.72 -15.73 -7.97
CA VAL A 189 -14.85 -15.57 -6.51
C VAL A 189 -13.64 -14.79 -5.98
N ILE A 190 -12.44 -15.16 -6.40
CA ILE A 190 -11.21 -14.44 -6.03
C ILE A 190 -11.23 -13.02 -6.58
N ALA A 191 -11.67 -12.82 -7.83
CA ALA A 191 -11.81 -11.49 -8.40
C ALA A 191 -12.69 -10.57 -7.53
N GLU A 192 -13.86 -11.07 -7.10
CA GLU A 192 -14.76 -10.31 -6.24
C GLU A 192 -14.20 -10.04 -4.84
N LEU A 193 -13.40 -10.95 -4.28
CA LEU A 193 -12.70 -10.73 -3.02
C LEU A 193 -11.62 -9.64 -3.12
N LEU A 194 -10.98 -9.50 -4.28
CA LEU A 194 -9.93 -8.51 -4.52
C LEU A 194 -10.46 -7.10 -4.86
N ILE A 195 -11.77 -6.96 -5.09
CA ILE A 195 -12.43 -5.68 -5.36
C ILE A 195 -12.94 -5.07 -4.05
N PRO A 196 -12.50 -3.87 -3.64
CA PRO A 196 -13.05 -3.17 -2.49
C PRO A 196 -14.55 -2.93 -2.61
N LYS A 197 -15.30 -3.13 -1.51
CA LYS A 197 -16.75 -2.97 -1.45
C LYS A 197 -17.19 -1.83 -0.52
N ASP A 198 -16.27 -1.31 0.27
CA ASP A 198 -16.53 -0.37 1.35
C ASP A 198 -16.00 1.05 1.08
N HIS A 199 -15.30 1.25 -0.02
CA HIS A 199 -14.80 2.57 -0.42
C HIS A 199 -14.55 2.64 -1.93
N GLY A 200 -14.64 3.84 -2.49
CA GLY A 200 -14.33 4.12 -3.89
C GLY A 200 -12.83 4.25 -4.16
N PHE A 201 -12.47 4.25 -5.45
CA PHE A 201 -11.09 4.43 -5.89
C PHE A 201 -10.52 5.79 -5.42
N GLY A 202 -9.31 5.78 -4.88
CA GLY A 202 -8.63 7.02 -4.44
C GLY A 202 -9.00 7.52 -3.04
N ILE A 203 -10.05 6.97 -2.39
CA ILE A 203 -10.40 7.32 -1.00
C ILE A 203 -9.30 6.87 -0.02
N GLN A 204 -8.63 5.78 -0.34
CA GLN A 204 -7.38 5.37 0.29
C GLN A 204 -6.25 5.48 -0.73
N ARG A 205 -4.99 5.56 -0.26
CA ARG A 205 -3.84 5.56 -1.16
C ARG A 205 -3.90 4.36 -2.08
N VAL A 206 -3.90 4.61 -3.39
CA VAL A 206 -3.86 3.57 -4.43
C VAL A 206 -2.41 3.14 -4.64
N PRO A 207 -2.02 1.92 -4.26
CA PRO A 207 -0.72 1.37 -4.63
C PRO A 207 -0.64 1.12 -6.13
N MET A 208 0.55 1.38 -6.69
CA MET A 208 0.85 0.96 -8.06
C MET A 208 1.38 -0.47 -8.01
N GLU A 209 0.80 -1.36 -8.84
CA GLU A 209 1.09 -2.79 -8.81
C GLU A 209 1.76 -3.26 -10.12
N THR A 210 2.43 -4.40 -10.04
CA THR A 210 3.00 -5.10 -11.18
C THR A 210 2.70 -6.59 -11.04
N GLY A 211 1.66 -7.06 -11.74
CA GLY A 211 1.25 -8.47 -11.74
C GLY A 211 0.58 -8.95 -10.43
N TYR A 212 0.10 -8.03 -9.57
CA TYR A 212 -0.56 -8.40 -8.31
C TYR A 212 -1.81 -9.24 -8.53
N PHE A 213 -2.68 -8.84 -9.42
CA PHE A 213 -3.92 -9.55 -9.69
C PHE A 213 -3.68 -10.89 -10.39
N GLU A 214 -2.77 -10.95 -11.35
CA GLU A 214 -2.38 -12.19 -12.04
C GLU A 214 -1.74 -13.21 -11.12
N THR A 215 -1.13 -12.75 -10.02
CA THR A 215 -0.51 -13.64 -9.02
C THR A 215 -1.53 -14.63 -8.46
N TYR A 216 -2.78 -14.24 -8.29
CA TYR A 216 -3.85 -15.10 -7.80
C TYR A 216 -4.35 -16.14 -8.84
N ASN A 217 -3.85 -16.10 -10.06
CA ASN A 217 -4.08 -17.13 -11.07
C ASN A 217 -3.07 -18.29 -10.99
N ARG A 218 -2.10 -18.24 -10.07
CA ARG A 218 -1.05 -19.25 -9.90
C ARG A 218 -1.54 -20.36 -8.98
N ASP A 219 -1.18 -21.62 -9.30
CA ASP A 219 -1.58 -22.78 -8.51
C ASP A 219 -0.97 -22.82 -7.09
N ASN A 220 0.14 -22.11 -6.89
CA ASN A 220 0.82 -22.02 -5.61
C ASN A 220 0.35 -20.86 -4.73
N VAL A 221 -0.66 -20.09 -5.13
CA VAL A 221 -1.17 -18.93 -4.39
C VAL A 221 -2.61 -19.15 -3.95
N GLU A 222 -2.87 -18.90 -2.68
CA GLU A 222 -4.19 -19.00 -2.06
C GLU A 222 -4.56 -17.66 -1.40
N LEU A 223 -5.79 -17.19 -1.64
CA LEU A 223 -6.36 -16.04 -0.93
C LEU A 223 -7.36 -16.53 0.11
N VAL A 224 -7.16 -16.13 1.36
CA VAL A 224 -8.06 -16.39 2.48
C VAL A 224 -8.75 -15.10 2.89
N ASP A 225 -10.08 -15.09 2.85
CA ASP A 225 -10.89 -14.00 3.40
C ASP A 225 -10.89 -14.06 4.93
N SER A 226 -9.96 -13.35 5.55
CA SER A 226 -9.87 -13.29 7.01
C SER A 226 -10.88 -12.35 7.68
N ALA A 227 -11.77 -11.73 6.91
CA ALA A 227 -12.96 -11.08 7.46
C ALA A 227 -14.06 -12.12 7.70
N ALA A 228 -14.25 -13.05 6.76
CA ALA A 228 -15.21 -14.17 6.91
C ALA A 228 -14.66 -15.26 7.85
N THR A 229 -13.36 -15.56 7.77
CA THR A 229 -12.68 -16.57 8.60
C THR A 229 -11.52 -15.93 9.38
N PRO A 230 -11.80 -15.23 10.49
CA PRO A 230 -10.78 -14.52 11.25
C PRO A 230 -9.65 -15.42 11.74
N ILE A 231 -8.42 -14.89 11.74
CA ILE A 231 -7.27 -15.55 12.36
C ILE A 231 -7.53 -15.61 13.87
N ALA A 232 -7.65 -16.82 14.40
CA ALA A 232 -7.94 -17.09 15.80
C ALA A 232 -6.67 -17.06 16.66
N ARG A 233 -5.58 -17.65 16.16
CA ARG A 233 -4.29 -17.70 16.87
C ARG A 233 -3.12 -18.06 15.94
N ILE A 234 -1.92 -17.73 16.39
CA ILE A 234 -0.68 -18.27 15.84
C ILE A 234 -0.31 -19.51 16.64
N THR A 235 0.19 -20.55 15.94
CA THR A 235 0.63 -21.82 16.53
C THR A 235 2.14 -22.00 16.36
N PRO A 236 2.77 -22.98 17.03
CA PRO A 236 4.19 -23.25 16.82
C PRO A 236 4.59 -23.58 15.38
N THR A 237 3.66 -24.07 14.55
CA THR A 237 3.92 -24.50 13.17
C THR A 237 3.18 -23.69 12.10
N GLY A 238 2.39 -22.67 12.50
CA GLY A 238 1.61 -21.88 11.54
C GLY A 238 0.57 -20.99 12.19
N LEU A 239 -0.66 -21.01 11.69
CA LEU A 239 -1.79 -20.28 12.29
C LEU A 239 -3.11 -21.04 12.10
N GLU A 240 -4.08 -20.71 12.94
CA GLU A 240 -5.47 -21.18 12.83
C GLU A 240 -6.40 -20.00 12.59
N THR A 241 -7.33 -20.20 11.67
CA THR A 241 -8.51 -19.34 11.51
C THR A 241 -9.68 -19.90 12.33
N SER A 242 -10.84 -19.28 12.23
CA SER A 242 -12.06 -19.81 12.86
C SER A 242 -12.50 -21.17 12.30
N THR A 243 -12.03 -21.55 11.12
CA THR A 243 -12.47 -22.76 10.39
C THR A 243 -11.33 -23.73 10.06
N ASP A 244 -10.13 -23.24 9.82
CA ASP A 244 -9.04 -24.00 9.24
C ASP A 244 -7.72 -23.81 9.99
N ALA A 245 -6.82 -24.77 9.85
CA ALA A 245 -5.45 -24.74 10.34
C ALA A 245 -4.46 -24.76 9.17
N TYR A 246 -3.44 -23.90 9.24
CA TYR A 246 -2.43 -23.74 8.21
C TYR A 246 -1.03 -23.93 8.80
N GLU A 247 -0.16 -24.59 8.06
CA GLU A 247 1.25 -24.74 8.43
C GLU A 247 2.13 -23.88 7.52
N PHE A 248 3.08 -23.15 8.14
CA PHE A 248 4.01 -22.25 7.45
C PHE A 248 5.43 -22.45 7.94
N ASP A 249 6.37 -22.09 7.09
CA ASP A 249 7.79 -21.94 7.41
C ASP A 249 8.12 -20.48 7.72
N ILE A 250 7.36 -19.53 7.10
CA ILE A 250 7.56 -18.08 7.24
C ILE A 250 6.19 -17.39 7.35
N ILE A 251 6.09 -16.41 8.27
CA ILE A 251 4.93 -15.52 8.39
C ILE A 251 5.40 -14.07 8.24
N VAL A 252 4.89 -13.37 7.23
CA VAL A 252 5.14 -11.95 7.00
C VAL A 252 3.92 -11.14 7.41
N TYR A 253 4.10 -10.26 8.40
CA TYR A 253 3.06 -9.32 8.81
C TYR A 253 3.14 -8.05 7.96
N ALA A 254 2.26 -7.91 6.98
CA ALA A 254 2.10 -6.71 6.17
C ALA A 254 0.93 -5.85 6.69
N THR A 255 0.89 -5.66 7.99
CA THR A 255 -0.25 -5.13 8.76
C THR A 255 -0.19 -3.61 8.96
N GLY A 256 0.77 -2.94 8.31
CA GLY A 256 0.87 -1.49 8.26
C GLY A 256 1.54 -0.87 9.48
N PHE A 257 1.27 0.41 9.69
CA PHE A 257 1.96 1.24 10.66
C PHE A 257 0.97 2.03 11.50
N ASP A 258 1.37 2.40 12.70
CA ASP A 258 0.73 3.46 13.47
C ASP A 258 1.14 4.81 12.87
N ALA A 259 0.30 5.27 11.95
CA ALA A 259 0.58 6.44 11.15
C ALA A 259 0.48 7.74 11.98
N PHE A 260 1.28 8.75 11.61
CA PHE A 260 1.35 10.09 12.17
C PHE A 260 1.82 10.14 13.63
N THR A 261 1.04 9.65 14.59
CA THR A 261 1.34 9.78 16.03
C THR A 261 2.32 8.73 16.53
N GLY A 262 2.32 7.53 15.95
CA GLY A 262 3.13 6.41 16.42
C GLY A 262 4.63 6.71 16.51
N ALA A 263 5.19 7.42 15.53
CA ALA A 263 6.59 7.81 15.55
C ALA A 263 6.91 8.77 16.70
N PHE A 264 6.02 9.71 16.99
CA PHE A 264 6.18 10.67 18.09
C PHE A 264 5.97 10.02 19.45
N ASP A 265 5.09 9.03 19.54
CA ASP A 265 4.82 8.30 20.80
C ASP A 265 5.99 7.43 21.26
N GLN A 266 6.94 7.10 20.36
CA GLN A 266 8.19 6.42 20.73
C GLN A 266 9.22 7.36 21.39
N ILE A 267 9.00 8.67 21.34
CA ILE A 267 9.93 9.68 21.89
C ILE A 267 9.24 10.39 23.06
N ASP A 268 9.90 10.44 24.23
CA ASP A 268 9.39 11.23 25.38
C ASP A 268 9.62 12.72 25.15
N ILE A 269 8.74 13.35 24.35
CA ILE A 269 8.80 14.78 24.03
C ILE A 269 8.11 15.55 25.14
N GLN A 270 8.89 16.36 25.85
CA GLN A 270 8.41 17.24 26.93
C GLN A 270 8.56 18.71 26.53
N GLY A 271 7.47 19.45 26.65
CA GLY A 271 7.43 20.89 26.45
C GLY A 271 7.69 21.69 27.71
N ALA A 272 7.48 22.99 27.63
CA ALA A 272 7.60 23.89 28.75
C ALA A 272 6.64 23.48 29.89
N GLY A 273 7.13 23.51 31.14
CA GLY A 273 6.35 23.12 32.30
C GLY A 273 6.11 21.60 32.47
N GLY A 274 6.82 20.77 31.70
CA GLY A 274 6.74 19.31 31.80
C GLY A 274 5.54 18.69 31.06
N ALA A 275 4.80 19.46 30.27
CA ALA A 275 3.70 18.93 29.45
C ALA A 275 4.25 17.94 28.41
N ARG A 276 3.68 16.75 28.33
CA ARG A 276 4.09 15.72 27.35
C ARG A 276 3.27 15.83 26.08
N LEU A 277 3.92 15.70 24.94
CA LEU A 277 3.25 15.71 23.62
C LEU A 277 2.20 14.61 23.52
N ARG A 278 2.52 13.41 23.97
CA ARG A 278 1.61 12.26 24.03
C ARG A 278 0.29 12.58 24.75
N ASP A 279 0.36 13.27 25.90
CA ASP A 279 -0.84 13.61 26.66
C ASP A 279 -1.66 14.67 25.94
N LYS A 280 -0.98 15.63 25.29
CA LYS A 280 -1.63 16.67 24.48
C LYS A 280 -2.31 16.11 23.23
N TRP A 281 -1.77 15.04 22.66
CA TRP A 281 -2.27 14.40 21.44
C TRP A 281 -3.14 13.16 21.70
N ALA A 282 -3.55 12.92 22.94
CA ALA A 282 -4.34 11.73 23.30
C ALA A 282 -5.66 11.59 22.51
N GLU A 283 -6.26 12.71 22.10
CA GLU A 283 -7.48 12.74 21.27
C GLU A 283 -7.20 13.07 19.79
N GLY A 284 -5.95 13.03 19.38
CA GLY A 284 -5.49 13.32 18.03
C GLY A 284 -4.47 14.47 17.98
N PRO A 285 -3.71 14.56 16.89
CA PRO A 285 -2.66 15.54 16.76
C PRO A 285 -3.22 16.96 16.63
N VAL A 286 -2.74 17.86 17.49
CA VAL A 286 -3.00 19.30 17.43
C VAL A 286 -1.71 20.00 17.07
N THR A 287 -1.66 20.56 15.86
CA THR A 287 -0.46 21.17 15.29
C THR A 287 -0.66 22.67 15.07
N TYR A 288 0.44 23.40 14.96
CA TYR A 288 0.43 24.80 14.57
C TYR A 288 0.82 24.91 13.09
N LEU A 289 -0.08 25.45 12.25
CA LEU A 289 0.09 25.57 10.79
C LEU A 289 0.47 24.26 10.08
N GLY A 290 0.06 23.11 10.62
CA GLY A 290 0.38 21.80 10.05
C GLY A 290 1.79 21.29 10.40
N ALA A 291 2.49 21.93 11.31
CA ALA A 291 3.84 21.57 11.77
C ALA A 291 3.83 21.13 13.26
#